data_0886cb6ed4b7e4a1289e0d420c3bcfdf
#
_entry.id   0886cb6ed4b7e4a1289e0d420c3bcfdf
#
_cell.length_a   1.000
_cell.length_b   1.000
_cell.length_c   1.000
_cell.angle_alpha   90.00
_cell.angle_beta   90.00
_cell.angle_gamma   90.00
#
_symmetry.space_group_name_H-M   'P 1'
#
loop_
_entity.id
_entity.type
_entity.pdbx_description
1 polymer ?
#
loop_
_entity_poly.entity_id
_entity_poly.type
_entity_poly.pdbx_seq_one_letter_code
_entity_poly.pdbx_strand_id
1 'polypeptide(L)'
;MAEKLKIIPLGGLDEIGKNLTVLEYGRDMIVVDCGVGFPDEEMYGVDLVIPDFSYLVQNAKKLRGMFITHGHEDHIGSIPYCMQQVNCPIHGTAMTNGLIRLKLEEHRLQDAVKLVTHKPGDVVKAGCFTVEFIHVNHSIADAVAFAIHTPVGTVVMTGDFKIDPTAKDGMIDLTRFGELGNAGVLALLCDSTNVERPGYTPSENVVAEGLDRQFKNCDKRIIVTTFASNMHRIQAVLATAHRYGRKVAVTGRSMENMLKVAQELGYIKIPAGTLVELGATKSLPKNKVVIVSTGSQGENMSALYRMAFSTHKQVDIQADDRIIISASAIPGNEKAVSRIINELYRKGAEVVYEKSEGLHVSGHACQEELKIIHALCKPKFFLPVHGEQRHLQIHGKLATTMGLPAKNVRIGEIGSVFEFTGKTCKLNGTVPAGKVFVDGTGVGDVGSVVLRDRKHLAQDGMIVVCINISGFDGEIISGPDIITRGFIYVKESEELMEELRSVVLETIDRCSRKRIRDYATLKSAIKNDLSGYLFKTTKRNPMILPVITEV
;
A
#
# COMPACT_ATOMS: atom_id res chain seq x y z
N MET A 1 11.99 9.30 38.31
CA MET A 1 10.58 9.11 37.88
C MET A 1 10.45 7.66 37.44
N ALA A 2 9.33 6.99 37.73
CA ALA A 2 9.12 5.62 37.26
C ALA A 2 9.09 5.61 35.72
N GLU A 3 9.74 4.62 35.13
CA GLU A 3 9.73 4.40 33.68
C GLU A 3 8.31 4.14 33.20
N LYS A 4 7.98 4.59 32.00
CA LYS A 4 6.66 4.46 31.38
C LYS A 4 6.80 3.68 30.07
N LEU A 5 5.81 2.85 29.76
CA LEU A 5 5.70 2.28 28.43
C LEU A 5 5.23 3.36 27.46
N LYS A 6 5.95 3.51 26.35
CA LYS A 6 5.52 4.34 25.23
C LYS A 6 5.06 3.46 24.10
N ILE A 7 3.89 3.76 23.54
CA ILE A 7 3.41 3.20 22.29
C ILE A 7 3.39 4.35 21.29
N ILE A 8 4.07 4.17 20.16
CA ILE A 8 4.33 5.23 19.19
C ILE A 8 4.02 4.68 17.79
N PRO A 9 2.84 4.93 17.24
CA PRO A 9 2.56 4.62 15.85
C PRO A 9 3.35 5.53 14.91
N LEU A 10 4.19 4.95 14.07
CA LEU A 10 4.92 5.65 13.00
C LEU A 10 4.24 5.49 11.63
N GLY A 11 3.14 4.72 11.58
CA GLY A 11 2.26 4.50 10.45
C GLY A 11 0.99 3.77 10.88
N GLY A 12 0.02 3.61 9.96
CA GLY A 12 -1.23 2.88 10.19
C GLY A 12 -2.30 3.65 10.99
N LEU A 13 -2.16 4.97 11.15
CA LEU A 13 -3.17 5.87 11.71
C LEU A 13 -3.54 6.92 10.68
N ASP A 14 -4.85 7.21 10.57
CA ASP A 14 -5.43 8.11 9.56
C ASP A 14 -5.09 7.69 8.11
N GLU A 15 -4.75 6.42 7.95
CA GLU A 15 -4.44 5.79 6.66
C GLU A 15 -4.65 4.28 6.75
N ILE A 16 -4.83 3.62 5.61
CA ILE A 16 -4.77 2.15 5.47
C ILE A 16 -3.41 1.82 4.88
N GLY A 17 -2.67 0.93 5.55
CA GLY A 17 -1.31 0.55 5.18
C GLY A 17 -0.22 1.31 5.95
N LYS A 18 1.03 1.14 5.53
CA LYS A 18 2.23 1.70 6.15
C LYS A 18 2.32 1.42 7.66
N ASN A 19 1.84 0.22 8.06
CA ASN A 19 1.80 -0.17 9.47
C ASN A 19 3.20 -0.26 10.08
N LEU A 20 3.43 0.50 11.13
CA LEU A 20 4.64 0.48 11.93
C LEU A 20 4.36 1.06 13.32
N THR A 21 4.47 0.23 14.35
CA THR A 21 4.24 0.65 15.74
C THR A 21 5.45 0.33 16.59
N VAL A 22 5.92 1.32 17.34
CA VAL A 22 7.03 1.19 18.29
C VAL A 22 6.47 1.02 19.70
N LEU A 23 7.02 0.04 20.45
CA LEU A 23 6.86 -0.04 21.90
C LEU A 23 8.21 0.18 22.55
N GLU A 24 8.33 1.18 23.43
CA GLU A 24 9.55 1.54 24.13
C GLU A 24 9.33 1.55 25.65
N TYR A 25 10.24 0.93 26.38
CA TYR A 25 10.29 1.00 27.84
C TYR A 25 11.75 1.06 28.31
N GLY A 26 12.12 2.17 28.93
CA GLY A 26 13.47 2.39 29.42
C GLY A 26 14.54 2.31 28.31
N ARG A 27 15.36 1.26 28.37
CA ARG A 27 16.45 1.02 27.40
C ARG A 27 16.10 0.01 26.32
N ASP A 28 14.88 -0.49 26.29
CA ASP A 28 14.46 -1.49 25.34
C ASP A 28 13.33 -0.96 24.45
N MET A 29 13.39 -1.32 23.19
CA MET A 29 12.43 -0.95 22.15
C MET A 29 12.20 -2.16 21.23
N ILE A 30 10.95 -2.40 20.87
CA ILE A 30 10.57 -3.34 19.83
C ILE A 30 9.70 -2.62 18.81
N VAL A 31 9.66 -3.17 17.60
CA VAL A 31 8.82 -2.68 16.52
C VAL A 31 7.83 -3.77 16.13
N VAL A 32 6.59 -3.41 15.87
CA VAL A 32 5.58 -4.29 15.29
C VAL A 32 5.21 -3.77 13.91
N ASP A 33 5.41 -4.64 12.92
CA ASP A 33 5.25 -4.40 11.48
C ASP A 33 6.17 -3.32 10.89
N CYS A 34 6.31 -3.32 9.57
CA CYS A 34 7.10 -2.35 8.81
C CYS A 34 6.59 -2.32 7.36
N GLY A 35 5.41 -1.77 7.19
CA GLY A 35 4.67 -1.82 5.93
C GLY A 35 4.87 -0.61 5.04
N VAL A 36 4.42 -0.74 3.78
CA VAL A 36 4.30 0.37 2.83
C VAL A 36 2.88 0.91 2.78
N GLY A 37 2.76 2.19 2.42
CA GLY A 37 1.54 2.77 1.89
C GLY A 37 1.59 2.83 0.36
N PHE A 38 0.44 2.93 -0.25
CA PHE A 38 0.32 3.10 -1.69
C PHE A 38 0.19 4.58 -2.04
N PRO A 39 0.84 5.04 -3.14
CA PRO A 39 0.70 6.41 -3.58
C PRO A 39 -0.74 6.68 -4.06
N ASP A 40 -1.23 7.88 -3.81
CA ASP A 40 -2.50 8.37 -4.38
C ASP A 40 -2.32 8.92 -5.81
N GLU A 41 -3.44 9.25 -6.47
CA GLU A 41 -3.45 9.74 -7.87
C GLU A 41 -2.66 11.05 -8.05
N GLU A 42 -2.40 11.81 -6.99
CA GLU A 42 -1.67 13.08 -7.03
C GLU A 42 -0.16 12.93 -6.82
N MET A 43 0.30 11.76 -6.39
CA MET A 43 1.71 11.44 -6.17
C MET A 43 2.38 10.96 -7.47
N TYR A 44 2.44 11.82 -8.47
CA TYR A 44 2.98 11.48 -9.80
C TYR A 44 4.40 10.93 -9.75
N GLY A 45 4.58 9.68 -10.25
CA GLY A 45 5.88 9.01 -10.36
C GLY A 45 6.41 8.45 -9.04
N VAL A 46 5.61 8.46 -7.96
CA VAL A 46 5.94 7.75 -6.71
C VAL A 46 5.51 6.30 -6.84
N ASP A 47 6.41 5.37 -6.56
CA ASP A 47 6.13 3.94 -6.60
C ASP A 47 5.57 3.43 -5.28
N LEU A 48 6.16 3.88 -4.15
CA LEU A 48 5.80 3.46 -2.79
C LEU A 48 5.89 4.62 -1.81
N VAL A 49 5.13 4.51 -0.72
CA VAL A 49 5.22 5.42 0.44
C VAL A 49 5.66 4.60 1.64
N ILE A 50 6.81 4.96 2.25
CA ILE A 50 7.34 4.27 3.42
C ILE A 50 7.29 5.17 4.67
N PRO A 51 7.32 4.60 5.89
CA PRO A 51 7.44 5.37 7.12
C PRO A 51 8.77 6.15 7.19
N ASP A 52 8.78 7.25 7.93
CA ASP A 52 10.01 7.89 8.35
C ASP A 52 10.65 7.08 9.50
N PHE A 53 11.84 6.55 9.27
CA PHE A 53 12.58 5.72 10.23
C PHE A 53 13.48 6.53 11.17
N SER A 54 13.46 7.87 11.10
CA SER A 54 14.36 8.75 11.88
C SER A 54 14.33 8.44 13.38
N TYR A 55 13.15 8.15 13.94
CA TYR A 55 13.03 7.78 15.35
C TYR A 55 13.76 6.46 15.68
N LEU A 56 13.64 5.45 14.79
CA LEU A 56 14.31 4.16 14.97
C LEU A 56 15.84 4.33 14.87
N VAL A 57 16.32 5.11 13.90
CA VAL A 57 17.75 5.40 13.70
C VAL A 57 18.33 6.09 14.92
N GLN A 58 17.67 7.13 15.45
CA GLN A 58 18.12 7.85 16.65
C GLN A 58 18.15 6.97 17.90
N ASN A 59 17.32 5.93 17.96
CA ASN A 59 17.19 5.02 19.10
C ASN A 59 17.67 3.60 18.80
N ALA A 60 18.47 3.38 17.75
CA ALA A 60 18.91 2.06 17.28
C ALA A 60 19.49 1.16 18.39
N LYS A 61 20.23 1.73 19.36
CA LYS A 61 20.82 0.98 20.49
C LYS A 61 19.78 0.34 21.42
N LYS A 62 18.53 0.85 21.41
CA LYS A 62 17.43 0.31 22.21
C LYS A 62 16.71 -0.83 21.49
N LEU A 63 16.82 -0.93 20.16
CA LEU A 63 16.06 -1.85 19.34
C LEU A 63 16.46 -3.31 19.62
N ARG A 64 15.48 -4.13 20.02
CA ARG A 64 15.67 -5.56 20.38
C ARG A 64 15.18 -6.50 19.30
N GLY A 65 14.26 -6.07 18.46
CA GLY A 65 13.71 -6.86 17.35
C GLY A 65 12.50 -6.21 16.72
N MET A 66 12.17 -6.72 15.56
CA MET A 66 10.96 -6.38 14.80
C MET A 66 10.07 -7.62 14.76
N PHE A 67 8.79 -7.47 15.09
CA PHE A 67 7.79 -8.53 15.14
C PHE A 67 6.75 -8.30 14.07
N ILE A 68 6.55 -9.28 13.19
CA ILE A 68 5.68 -9.12 12.02
C ILE A 68 4.42 -9.96 12.18
N THR A 69 3.26 -9.31 12.07
CA THR A 69 1.96 -9.96 12.21
C THR A 69 1.64 -10.89 11.05
N HIS A 70 1.89 -10.47 9.82
CA HIS A 70 1.65 -11.26 8.62
C HIS A 70 2.36 -10.68 7.38
N GLY A 71 2.30 -11.38 6.25
CA GLY A 71 3.10 -11.11 5.06
C GLY A 71 2.48 -10.19 4.00
N HIS A 72 1.49 -9.35 4.31
CA HIS A 72 0.99 -8.34 3.37
C HIS A 72 1.96 -7.17 3.23
N GLU A 73 1.92 -6.51 2.07
CA GLU A 73 2.82 -5.39 1.72
C GLU A 73 2.76 -4.23 2.72
N ASP A 74 1.59 -3.91 3.19
CA ASP A 74 1.34 -2.85 4.16
C ASP A 74 1.79 -3.20 5.59
N HIS A 75 2.38 -4.40 5.79
CA HIS A 75 3.03 -4.86 7.02
C HIS A 75 4.49 -5.24 6.84
N ILE A 76 4.96 -5.60 5.63
CA ILE A 76 6.35 -6.01 5.38
C ILE A 76 7.09 -5.19 4.32
N GLY A 77 6.37 -4.39 3.52
CA GLY A 77 6.91 -3.81 2.30
C GLY A 77 8.06 -2.82 2.51
N SER A 78 8.13 -2.17 3.68
CA SER A 78 9.20 -1.22 4.01
C SER A 78 10.40 -1.85 4.70
N ILE A 79 10.37 -3.16 5.02
CA ILE A 79 11.46 -3.86 5.71
C ILE A 79 12.82 -3.64 5.04
N PRO A 80 12.99 -3.80 3.71
CA PRO A 80 14.31 -3.60 3.10
C PRO A 80 14.87 -2.19 3.31
N TYR A 81 14.00 -1.17 3.21
CA TYR A 81 14.41 0.23 3.39
C TYR A 81 14.76 0.54 4.86
N CYS A 82 14.03 -0.05 5.80
CA CYS A 82 14.31 0.06 7.23
C CYS A 82 15.62 -0.62 7.59
N MET A 83 15.84 -1.85 7.12
CA MET A 83 17.04 -2.64 7.44
C MET A 83 18.33 -2.07 6.86
N GLN A 84 18.27 -1.25 5.82
CA GLN A 84 19.42 -0.48 5.34
C GLN A 84 19.85 0.62 6.32
N GLN A 85 18.96 1.12 7.16
CA GLN A 85 19.22 2.20 8.10
C GLN A 85 19.41 1.69 9.53
N VAL A 86 18.63 0.68 9.93
CA VAL A 86 18.63 0.11 11.29
C VAL A 86 18.44 -1.41 11.18
N ASN A 87 19.45 -2.17 11.56
CA ASN A 87 19.39 -3.64 11.49
C ASN A 87 19.02 -4.24 12.86
N CYS A 88 18.07 -5.18 12.86
CA CYS A 88 17.68 -5.96 14.03
C CYS A 88 17.15 -7.33 13.59
N PRO A 89 17.06 -8.32 14.51
CA PRO A 89 16.37 -9.58 14.21
C PRO A 89 14.90 -9.33 13.88
N ILE A 90 14.40 -10.02 12.85
CA ILE A 90 12.99 -10.00 12.45
C ILE A 90 12.35 -11.32 12.87
N HIS A 91 11.28 -11.23 13.64
CA HIS A 91 10.51 -12.34 14.17
C HIS A 91 9.16 -12.41 13.44
N GLY A 92 8.92 -13.50 12.73
CA GLY A 92 7.68 -13.73 11.99
C GLY A 92 7.36 -15.21 11.87
N THR A 93 6.21 -15.53 11.31
CA THR A 93 5.81 -16.90 11.01
C THR A 93 6.48 -17.42 9.73
N ALA A 94 6.35 -18.69 9.43
CA ALA A 94 7.08 -19.30 8.32
C ALA A 94 6.71 -18.67 6.97
N MET A 95 5.41 -18.48 6.70
CA MET A 95 4.96 -17.84 5.46
C MET A 95 5.41 -16.38 5.38
N THR A 96 5.24 -15.63 6.46
CA THR A 96 5.67 -14.23 6.56
C THR A 96 7.17 -14.07 6.29
N ASN A 97 8.01 -14.89 6.94
CA ASN A 97 9.46 -14.86 6.74
C ASN A 97 9.88 -15.31 5.34
N GLY A 98 9.13 -16.24 4.73
CA GLY A 98 9.35 -16.63 3.33
C GLY A 98 9.17 -15.45 2.36
N LEU A 99 8.16 -14.62 2.58
CA LEU A 99 7.90 -13.43 1.78
C LEU A 99 8.92 -12.31 2.06
N ILE A 100 9.27 -12.09 3.32
CA ILE A 100 10.32 -11.13 3.69
C ILE A 100 11.64 -11.51 3.04
N ARG A 101 12.00 -12.80 3.00
CA ARG A 101 13.22 -13.27 2.35
C ARG A 101 13.27 -12.87 0.89
N LEU A 102 12.18 -13.04 0.12
CA LEU A 102 12.13 -12.60 -1.28
C LEU A 102 12.42 -11.11 -1.43
N LYS A 103 11.85 -10.29 -0.55
CA LYS A 103 12.10 -8.84 -0.55
C LYS A 103 13.54 -8.49 -0.21
N LEU A 104 14.12 -9.17 0.77
CA LEU A 104 15.52 -8.99 1.13
C LEU A 104 16.46 -9.42 0.00
N GLU A 105 16.13 -10.49 -0.73
CA GLU A 105 16.88 -10.93 -1.93
C GLU A 105 16.84 -9.89 -3.04
N GLU A 106 15.67 -9.29 -3.34
CA GLU A 106 15.51 -8.21 -4.32
C GLU A 106 16.40 -7.00 -3.99
N HIS A 107 16.59 -6.71 -2.70
CA HIS A 107 17.44 -5.63 -2.19
C HIS A 107 18.86 -6.05 -1.80
N ARG A 108 19.26 -7.31 -2.00
CA ARG A 108 20.57 -7.89 -1.65
C ARG A 108 20.92 -7.79 -0.16
N LEU A 109 19.91 -7.97 0.69
CA LEU A 109 20.01 -7.88 2.15
C LEU A 109 19.81 -9.23 2.86
N GLN A 110 19.61 -10.33 2.12
CA GLN A 110 19.25 -11.64 2.67
C GLN A 110 20.29 -12.19 3.65
N ASP A 111 21.57 -11.85 3.46
CA ASP A 111 22.68 -12.31 4.33
C ASP A 111 22.96 -11.35 5.50
N ALA A 112 22.44 -10.11 5.44
CA ALA A 112 22.66 -9.09 6.43
C ALA A 112 21.57 -9.08 7.52
N VAL A 113 20.38 -9.59 7.24
CA VAL A 113 19.20 -9.52 8.12
C VAL A 113 18.86 -10.90 8.67
N LYS A 114 18.79 -11.00 9.99
CA LYS A 114 18.46 -12.26 10.67
C LYS A 114 16.95 -12.43 10.74
N LEU A 115 16.41 -13.45 10.03
CA LEU A 115 15.02 -13.90 10.15
C LEU A 115 14.93 -15.01 11.20
N VAL A 116 13.99 -14.89 12.13
CA VAL A 116 13.70 -15.89 13.17
C VAL A 116 12.26 -16.34 13.01
N THR A 117 12.07 -17.62 12.73
CA THR A 117 10.74 -18.18 12.45
C THR A 117 10.10 -18.72 13.71
N HIS A 118 8.84 -18.36 13.91
CA HIS A 118 7.99 -18.77 15.02
C HIS A 118 6.68 -19.38 14.53
N LYS A 119 5.95 -19.98 15.45
CA LYS A 119 4.59 -20.49 15.24
C LYS A 119 3.66 -19.93 16.31
N PRO A 120 2.34 -19.95 16.09
CA PRO A 120 1.39 -19.62 17.12
C PRO A 120 1.64 -20.42 18.40
N GLY A 121 1.57 -19.76 19.56
CA GLY A 121 1.91 -20.29 20.88
C GLY A 121 3.37 -20.05 21.31
N ASP A 122 4.26 -19.68 20.40
CA ASP A 122 5.64 -19.34 20.76
C ASP A 122 5.69 -18.02 21.54
N VAL A 123 6.66 -17.95 22.49
CA VAL A 123 6.89 -16.80 23.37
C VAL A 123 8.33 -16.37 23.23
N VAL A 124 8.58 -15.10 22.91
CA VAL A 124 9.91 -14.55 22.62
C VAL A 124 10.24 -13.44 23.60
N LYS A 125 11.42 -13.52 24.23
CA LYS A 125 11.93 -12.45 25.09
C LYS A 125 12.79 -11.48 24.26
N ALA A 126 12.44 -10.19 24.32
CA ALA A 126 13.13 -9.11 23.62
C ALA A 126 13.37 -7.93 24.59
N GLY A 127 14.51 -7.96 25.29
CA GLY A 127 14.81 -7.03 26.39
C GLY A 127 13.83 -7.23 27.56
N CYS A 128 13.14 -6.17 27.96
CA CYS A 128 12.10 -6.21 29.00
C CYS A 128 10.72 -6.68 28.48
N PHE A 129 10.57 -6.85 27.16
CA PHE A 129 9.35 -7.33 26.55
C PHE A 129 9.35 -8.86 26.45
N THR A 130 8.16 -9.44 26.60
CA THR A 130 7.89 -10.85 26.24
C THR A 130 6.73 -10.86 25.27
N VAL A 131 6.99 -11.31 24.04
CA VAL A 131 6.02 -11.29 22.93
C VAL A 131 5.54 -12.70 22.66
N GLU A 132 4.23 -12.91 22.74
CA GLU A 132 3.55 -14.15 22.45
C GLU A 132 2.83 -14.06 21.11
N PHE A 133 2.96 -15.10 20.27
CA PHE A 133 2.33 -15.24 18.96
C PHE A 133 0.98 -15.95 19.10
N ILE A 134 -0.12 -15.30 18.71
CA ILE A 134 -1.48 -15.83 18.80
C ILE A 134 -2.03 -16.00 17.40
N HIS A 135 -2.56 -17.19 17.08
CA HIS A 135 -3.16 -17.45 15.77
C HIS A 135 -4.38 -16.58 15.50
N VAL A 136 -4.44 -15.96 14.32
CA VAL A 136 -5.62 -15.25 13.80
C VAL A 136 -5.92 -15.65 12.36
N ASN A 137 -7.18 -15.54 11.95
CA ASN A 137 -7.56 -15.72 10.55
C ASN A 137 -7.44 -14.41 9.79
N HIS A 138 -6.85 -14.48 8.61
CA HIS A 138 -6.81 -13.35 7.67
C HIS A 138 -6.88 -13.87 6.23
N SER A 139 -6.70 -12.99 5.24
CA SER A 139 -6.68 -13.36 3.81
C SER A 139 -5.35 -13.98 3.35
N ILE A 140 -4.34 -14.01 4.21
CA ILE A 140 -3.05 -14.67 4.02
C ILE A 140 -2.85 -15.71 5.11
N ALA A 141 -2.18 -16.82 4.77
CA ALA A 141 -1.89 -17.87 5.74
C ALA A 141 -0.91 -17.39 6.81
N ASP A 142 -1.01 -18.00 8.00
CA ASP A 142 -0.03 -17.88 9.07
C ASP A 142 0.00 -16.50 9.75
N ALA A 143 -1.12 -15.75 9.67
CA ALA A 143 -1.27 -14.47 10.36
C ALA A 143 -1.36 -14.65 11.88
N VAL A 144 -0.78 -13.69 12.63
CA VAL A 144 -0.76 -13.71 14.09
C VAL A 144 -1.09 -12.35 14.69
N ALA A 145 -1.72 -12.38 15.83
CA ALA A 145 -1.78 -11.29 16.81
C ALA A 145 -0.63 -11.44 17.82
N PHE A 146 -0.34 -10.37 18.54
CA PHE A 146 0.65 -10.39 19.61
C PHE A 146 0.05 -10.04 20.97
N ALA A 147 0.39 -10.83 22.01
CA ALA A 147 0.31 -10.40 23.38
C ALA A 147 1.71 -9.99 23.85
N ILE A 148 1.90 -8.70 24.12
CA ILE A 148 3.18 -8.09 24.48
C ILE A 148 3.13 -7.78 25.98
N HIS A 149 3.79 -8.63 26.75
CA HIS A 149 3.92 -8.46 28.20
C HIS A 149 5.03 -7.45 28.50
N THR A 150 4.69 -6.44 29.26
CA THR A 150 5.58 -5.32 29.61
C THR A 150 5.62 -5.14 31.13
N PRO A 151 6.58 -4.41 31.70
CA PRO A 151 6.64 -4.15 33.14
C PRO A 151 5.41 -3.39 33.70
N VAL A 152 4.60 -2.77 32.85
CA VAL A 152 3.40 -2.00 33.27
C VAL A 152 2.08 -2.67 32.95
N GLY A 153 2.09 -3.78 32.22
CA GLY A 153 0.92 -4.57 31.87
C GLY A 153 1.00 -5.14 30.45
N THR A 154 0.01 -5.92 30.08
CA THR A 154 -0.06 -6.60 28.79
C THR A 154 -0.72 -5.71 27.74
N VAL A 155 -0.08 -5.57 26.59
CA VAL A 155 -0.61 -4.94 25.39
C VAL A 155 -0.98 -6.02 24.40
N VAL A 156 -2.19 -5.97 23.84
CA VAL A 156 -2.65 -6.87 22.78
C VAL A 156 -2.69 -6.08 21.48
N MET A 157 -2.07 -6.61 20.42
CA MET A 157 -2.14 -6.09 19.06
C MET A 157 -2.71 -7.17 18.17
N THR A 158 -3.87 -6.92 17.55
CA THR A 158 -4.56 -7.95 16.78
C THR A 158 -3.87 -8.28 15.45
N GLY A 159 -3.07 -7.36 14.91
CA GLY A 159 -2.80 -7.37 13.49
C GLY A 159 -4.11 -7.30 12.71
N ASP A 160 -4.08 -7.69 11.45
CA ASP A 160 -5.28 -7.82 10.63
C ASP A 160 -5.93 -9.16 10.88
N PHE A 161 -7.24 -9.17 11.10
CA PHE A 161 -7.92 -10.40 11.44
C PHE A 161 -9.40 -10.43 11.00
N LYS A 162 -9.94 -11.63 10.95
CA LYS A 162 -11.38 -11.92 10.95
C LYS A 162 -11.65 -13.14 11.83
N ILE A 163 -12.92 -13.47 12.07
CA ILE A 163 -13.31 -14.70 12.74
C ILE A 163 -13.96 -15.63 11.73
N ASP A 164 -13.22 -16.64 11.27
CA ASP A 164 -13.72 -17.65 10.34
C ASP A 164 -13.71 -19.04 10.99
N PRO A 165 -14.86 -19.50 11.52
CA PRO A 165 -14.96 -20.81 12.19
C PRO A 165 -14.69 -21.99 11.26
N THR A 166 -14.67 -21.75 9.95
CA THR A 166 -14.51 -22.79 8.92
C THR A 166 -13.18 -22.68 8.17
N ALA A 167 -12.27 -21.85 8.67
CA ALA A 167 -10.95 -21.67 8.09
C ALA A 167 -10.15 -22.98 8.08
N LYS A 168 -9.48 -23.27 6.98
CA LYS A 168 -8.74 -24.53 6.79
C LYS A 168 -7.45 -24.62 7.57
N ASP A 169 -6.90 -23.49 7.96
CA ASP A 169 -5.68 -23.32 8.77
C ASP A 169 -5.99 -23.23 10.28
N GLY A 170 -7.23 -23.47 10.68
CA GLY A 170 -7.71 -23.39 12.05
C GLY A 170 -8.44 -22.07 12.34
N MET A 171 -9.28 -22.07 13.36
CA MET A 171 -9.99 -20.87 13.83
C MET A 171 -9.04 -20.00 14.65
N ILE A 172 -9.21 -18.68 14.59
CA ILE A 172 -8.59 -17.73 15.50
C ILE A 172 -8.69 -18.18 16.95
N ASP A 173 -7.60 -18.06 17.72
CA ASP A 173 -7.55 -18.51 19.12
C ASP A 173 -8.30 -17.56 20.07
N LEU A 174 -9.62 -17.58 19.99
CA LEU A 174 -10.50 -16.80 20.88
C LEU A 174 -10.31 -17.14 22.35
N THR A 175 -9.94 -18.41 22.66
CA THR A 175 -9.68 -18.84 24.03
C THR A 175 -8.54 -18.05 24.63
N ARG A 176 -7.46 -17.87 23.88
CA ARG A 176 -6.30 -17.13 24.36
C ARG A 176 -6.62 -15.65 24.59
N PHE A 177 -7.39 -15.01 23.72
CA PHE A 177 -7.87 -13.63 23.95
C PHE A 177 -8.69 -13.52 25.24
N GLY A 178 -9.57 -14.49 25.52
CA GLY A 178 -10.35 -14.56 26.77
C GLY A 178 -9.49 -14.74 28.01
N GLU A 179 -8.47 -15.61 27.96
CA GLU A 179 -7.50 -15.80 29.05
C GLU A 179 -6.73 -14.51 29.35
N LEU A 180 -6.25 -13.81 28.31
CA LEU A 180 -5.57 -12.52 28.44
C LEU A 180 -6.49 -11.47 29.08
N GLY A 181 -7.76 -11.41 28.65
CA GLY A 181 -8.74 -10.50 29.23
C GLY A 181 -9.00 -10.76 30.71
N ASN A 182 -9.04 -12.05 31.13
CA ASN A 182 -9.19 -12.43 32.54
C ASN A 182 -7.93 -12.12 33.36
N ALA A 183 -6.74 -12.24 32.77
CA ALA A 183 -5.49 -11.85 33.38
C ALA A 183 -5.29 -10.31 33.48
N GLY A 184 -5.97 -9.55 32.61
CA GLY A 184 -5.96 -8.09 32.56
C GLY A 184 -5.14 -7.54 31.39
N VAL A 185 -5.83 -6.94 30.42
CA VAL A 185 -5.21 -6.25 29.27
C VAL A 185 -5.10 -4.75 29.56
N LEU A 186 -3.88 -4.22 29.55
CA LEU A 186 -3.62 -2.79 29.74
C LEU A 186 -4.11 -1.98 28.53
N ALA A 187 -3.74 -2.40 27.32
CA ALA A 187 -4.14 -1.73 26.09
C ALA A 187 -4.42 -2.74 24.98
N LEU A 188 -5.44 -2.46 24.18
CA LEU A 188 -5.75 -3.17 22.96
C LEU A 188 -5.51 -2.24 21.78
N LEU A 189 -4.67 -2.66 20.83
CA LEU A 189 -4.53 -2.08 19.50
C LEU A 189 -5.23 -3.02 18.51
N CYS A 190 -6.27 -2.53 17.82
CA CYS A 190 -7.14 -3.40 17.02
C CYS A 190 -7.38 -2.81 15.63
N ASP A 191 -7.35 -3.68 14.62
CA ASP A 191 -7.71 -3.40 13.23
C ASP A 191 -9.07 -2.70 13.13
N SER A 192 -9.14 -1.62 12.36
CA SER A 192 -10.34 -0.80 12.19
C SER A 192 -10.89 -0.80 10.75
N THR A 193 -10.27 -1.53 9.83
CA THR A 193 -10.52 -1.45 8.39
C THR A 193 -11.99 -1.63 8.00
N ASN A 194 -12.68 -2.60 8.59
CA ASN A 194 -14.09 -2.88 8.26
C ASN A 194 -15.09 -2.45 9.36
N VAL A 195 -14.72 -1.56 10.25
CA VAL A 195 -15.59 -1.13 11.36
C VAL A 195 -16.91 -0.48 10.92
N GLU A 196 -17.00 0.04 9.70
CA GLU A 196 -18.24 0.59 9.13
C GLU A 196 -19.23 -0.50 8.69
N ARG A 197 -18.76 -1.75 8.54
CA ARG A 197 -19.58 -2.87 8.06
C ARG A 197 -20.26 -3.60 9.21
N PRO A 198 -21.61 -3.63 9.24
CA PRO A 198 -22.34 -4.40 10.25
C PRO A 198 -22.18 -5.90 10.02
N GLY A 199 -22.46 -6.69 11.05
CA GLY A 199 -22.44 -8.16 10.97
C GLY A 199 -21.05 -8.76 11.01
N TYR A 200 -20.90 -9.87 10.34
CA TYR A 200 -19.70 -10.70 10.28
C TYR A 200 -19.10 -10.73 8.89
N THR A 201 -17.80 -10.91 8.81
CA THR A 201 -17.11 -11.18 7.56
C THR A 201 -17.39 -12.62 7.10
N PRO A 202 -17.85 -12.83 5.85
CA PRO A 202 -18.11 -14.18 5.35
C PRO A 202 -16.84 -15.04 5.30
N SER A 203 -17.04 -16.38 5.39
CA SER A 203 -15.95 -17.34 5.21
C SER A 203 -15.42 -17.39 3.77
N GLU A 204 -14.15 -17.76 3.60
CA GLU A 204 -13.56 -18.07 2.29
C GLU A 204 -14.27 -19.25 1.57
N ASN A 205 -15.02 -20.08 2.27
CA ASN A 205 -15.83 -21.13 1.65
C ASN A 205 -16.89 -20.59 0.69
N VAL A 206 -17.42 -19.38 0.95
CA VAL A 206 -18.35 -18.68 0.03
C VAL A 206 -17.69 -18.44 -1.32
N VAL A 207 -16.38 -18.12 -1.34
CA VAL A 207 -15.63 -17.92 -2.59
C VAL A 207 -15.41 -19.25 -3.31
N ALA A 208 -15.13 -20.32 -2.60
CA ALA A 208 -15.00 -21.65 -3.21
C ALA A 208 -16.31 -22.08 -3.90
N GLU A 209 -17.47 -21.82 -3.28
CA GLU A 209 -18.79 -22.08 -3.87
C GLU A 209 -19.06 -21.15 -5.07
N GLY A 210 -18.70 -19.87 -4.97
CA GLY A 210 -18.80 -18.90 -6.08
C GLY A 210 -17.98 -19.34 -7.29
N LEU A 211 -16.73 -19.75 -7.07
CA LEU A 211 -15.87 -20.30 -8.12
C LEU A 211 -16.48 -21.58 -8.73
N ASP A 212 -16.99 -22.49 -7.91
CA ASP A 212 -17.60 -23.72 -8.41
C ASP A 212 -18.79 -23.42 -9.37
N ARG A 213 -19.65 -22.45 -9.00
CA ARG A 213 -20.74 -21.99 -9.90
C ARG A 213 -20.23 -21.46 -11.23
N GLN A 214 -19.11 -20.70 -11.22
CA GLN A 214 -18.54 -20.12 -12.43
C GLN A 214 -17.83 -21.15 -13.32
N PHE A 215 -17.30 -22.23 -12.75
CA PHE A 215 -16.63 -23.29 -13.49
C PHE A 215 -17.63 -24.33 -14.05
N LYS A 216 -18.76 -24.53 -13.37
CA LYS A 216 -19.79 -25.49 -13.75
C LYS A 216 -20.36 -25.15 -15.12
N ASN A 217 -20.38 -26.13 -16.03
CA ASN A 217 -20.90 -26.00 -17.40
C ASN A 217 -20.26 -24.86 -18.21
N CYS A 218 -19.05 -24.43 -17.87
CA CYS A 218 -18.30 -23.44 -18.63
C CYS A 218 -17.47 -24.12 -19.71
N ASP A 219 -17.73 -23.81 -20.97
CA ASP A 219 -16.97 -24.32 -22.13
C ASP A 219 -15.86 -23.36 -22.59
N LYS A 220 -15.73 -22.20 -21.91
CA LYS A 220 -14.77 -21.14 -22.22
C LYS A 220 -13.44 -21.33 -21.50
N ARG A 221 -12.40 -20.64 -21.98
CA ARG A 221 -11.20 -20.40 -21.19
C ARG A 221 -11.55 -19.49 -20.01
N ILE A 222 -11.06 -19.84 -18.82
CA ILE A 222 -11.30 -19.06 -17.61
C ILE A 222 -9.99 -18.32 -17.22
N ILE A 223 -10.10 -17.03 -16.95
CA ILE A 223 -9.01 -16.23 -16.39
C ILE A 223 -9.48 -15.70 -15.03
N VAL A 224 -8.78 -16.06 -13.96
CA VAL A 224 -9.09 -15.61 -12.60
C VAL A 224 -8.02 -14.62 -12.16
N THR A 225 -8.43 -13.42 -11.78
CA THR A 225 -7.52 -12.46 -11.16
C THR A 225 -7.85 -12.28 -9.68
N THR A 226 -6.81 -12.29 -8.86
CA THR A 226 -6.92 -12.14 -7.40
C THR A 226 -5.65 -11.52 -6.84
N PHE A 227 -5.66 -11.17 -5.55
CA PHE A 227 -4.45 -10.80 -4.82
C PHE A 227 -3.47 -11.97 -4.80
N ALA A 228 -2.20 -11.69 -5.09
CA ALA A 228 -1.17 -12.72 -5.07
C ALA A 228 -0.99 -13.35 -3.68
N SER A 229 -1.22 -12.57 -2.62
CA SER A 229 -1.10 -13.01 -1.22
C SER A 229 -2.24 -13.91 -0.74
N ASN A 230 -3.39 -13.94 -1.42
CA ASN A 230 -4.54 -14.72 -0.97
C ASN A 230 -4.41 -16.20 -1.34
N MET A 231 -3.68 -16.94 -0.50
CA MET A 231 -3.36 -18.35 -0.70
C MET A 231 -4.60 -19.24 -0.67
N HIS A 232 -5.57 -18.93 0.20
CA HIS A 232 -6.81 -19.72 0.29
C HIS A 232 -7.60 -19.67 -1.02
N ARG A 233 -7.60 -18.51 -1.68
CA ARG A 233 -8.27 -18.31 -2.97
C ARG A 233 -7.56 -19.01 -4.10
N ILE A 234 -6.23 -18.92 -4.15
CA ILE A 234 -5.43 -19.66 -5.14
C ILE A 234 -5.63 -21.16 -4.96
N GLN A 235 -5.63 -21.66 -3.72
CA GLN A 235 -5.92 -23.07 -3.42
C GLN A 235 -7.33 -23.47 -3.87
N ALA A 236 -8.34 -22.59 -3.69
CA ALA A 236 -9.71 -22.84 -4.15
C ALA A 236 -9.79 -22.92 -5.68
N VAL A 237 -9.10 -22.01 -6.40
CA VAL A 237 -9.03 -22.07 -7.87
C VAL A 237 -8.36 -23.36 -8.36
N LEU A 238 -7.23 -23.76 -7.76
CA LEU A 238 -6.52 -24.99 -8.12
C LEU A 238 -7.39 -26.23 -7.89
N ALA A 239 -8.06 -26.31 -6.74
CA ALA A 239 -8.94 -27.44 -6.40
C ALA A 239 -10.18 -27.49 -7.32
N THR A 240 -10.79 -26.35 -7.61
CA THR A 240 -11.94 -26.26 -8.51
C THR A 240 -11.54 -26.62 -9.95
N ALA A 241 -10.44 -26.10 -10.45
CA ALA A 241 -9.91 -26.44 -11.78
C ALA A 241 -9.63 -27.95 -11.91
N HIS A 242 -9.00 -28.56 -10.91
CA HIS A 242 -8.75 -30.00 -10.87
C HIS A 242 -10.04 -30.81 -10.95
N ARG A 243 -11.08 -30.42 -10.16
CA ARG A 243 -12.40 -31.07 -10.14
C ARG A 243 -13.05 -31.11 -11.53
N TYR A 244 -12.92 -30.01 -12.29
CA TYR A 244 -13.45 -29.88 -13.65
C TYR A 244 -12.47 -30.34 -14.75
N GLY A 245 -11.36 -31.01 -14.38
CA GLY A 245 -10.36 -31.55 -15.31
C GLY A 245 -9.70 -30.48 -16.17
N ARG A 246 -9.48 -29.27 -15.58
CA ARG A 246 -8.80 -28.16 -16.23
C ARG A 246 -7.36 -28.05 -15.78
N LYS A 247 -6.51 -27.51 -16.65
CA LYS A 247 -5.13 -27.16 -16.36
C LYS A 247 -5.03 -25.69 -15.95
N VAL A 248 -4.20 -25.41 -14.96
CA VAL A 248 -4.00 -24.06 -14.43
C VAL A 248 -2.60 -23.57 -14.80
N ALA A 249 -2.52 -22.39 -15.38
CA ALA A 249 -1.27 -21.66 -15.53
C ALA A 249 -1.31 -20.39 -14.70
N VAL A 250 -0.16 -19.97 -14.16
CA VAL A 250 -0.03 -18.76 -13.35
C VAL A 250 0.78 -17.73 -14.11
N THR A 251 0.41 -16.45 -13.99
CA THR A 251 1.16 -15.35 -14.58
C THR A 251 1.14 -14.10 -13.70
N GLY A 252 2.28 -13.45 -13.63
CA GLY A 252 2.57 -12.31 -12.77
C GLY A 252 3.62 -12.66 -11.74
N ARG A 253 4.73 -11.89 -11.72
CA ARG A 253 5.92 -12.19 -10.90
C ARG A 253 5.58 -12.41 -9.41
N SER A 254 4.78 -11.53 -8.82
CA SER A 254 4.38 -11.66 -7.41
C SER A 254 3.56 -12.92 -7.15
N MET A 255 2.67 -13.31 -8.08
CA MET A 255 1.87 -14.53 -7.99
C MET A 255 2.75 -15.79 -8.08
N GLU A 256 3.69 -15.80 -9.01
CA GLU A 256 4.63 -16.92 -9.21
C GLU A 256 5.55 -17.10 -7.99
N ASN A 257 6.10 -16.00 -7.47
CA ASN A 257 6.94 -16.00 -6.27
C ASN A 257 6.16 -16.47 -5.04
N MET A 258 4.96 -15.96 -4.84
CA MET A 258 4.08 -16.35 -3.74
C MET A 258 3.73 -17.83 -3.80
N LEU A 259 3.33 -18.32 -4.97
CA LEU A 259 2.98 -19.74 -5.17
C LEU A 259 4.17 -20.65 -4.87
N LYS A 260 5.37 -20.28 -5.31
CA LYS A 260 6.60 -21.02 -5.04
C LYS A 260 6.87 -21.12 -3.54
N VAL A 261 6.90 -20.01 -2.81
CA VAL A 261 7.12 -19.99 -1.36
C VAL A 261 6.06 -20.80 -0.63
N ALA A 262 4.80 -20.64 -0.98
CA ALA A 262 3.71 -21.35 -0.34
C ALA A 262 3.75 -22.87 -0.61
N GLN A 263 4.21 -23.28 -1.79
CA GLN A 263 4.40 -24.69 -2.11
C GLN A 263 5.59 -25.28 -1.35
N GLU A 264 6.72 -24.58 -1.29
CA GLU A 264 7.92 -25.00 -0.55
C GLU A 264 7.64 -25.17 0.94
N LEU A 265 6.83 -24.29 1.52
CA LEU A 265 6.45 -24.31 2.92
C LEU A 265 5.22 -25.20 3.23
N GLY A 266 4.59 -25.79 2.19
CA GLY A 266 3.45 -26.71 2.36
C GLY A 266 2.09 -26.07 2.61
N TYR A 267 1.95 -24.73 2.44
CA TYR A 267 0.67 -24.00 2.60
C TYR A 267 -0.26 -24.20 1.41
N ILE A 268 0.27 -24.52 0.23
CA ILE A 268 -0.52 -24.86 -0.96
C ILE A 268 -0.27 -26.31 -1.38
N LYS A 269 -1.36 -27.02 -1.68
CA LYS A 269 -1.34 -28.37 -2.26
C LYS A 269 -1.81 -28.29 -3.69
N ILE A 270 -0.90 -28.53 -4.63
CA ILE A 270 -1.20 -28.55 -6.06
C ILE A 270 -1.54 -29.99 -6.47
N PRO A 271 -2.79 -30.27 -6.89
CA PRO A 271 -3.13 -31.62 -7.37
C PRO A 271 -2.28 -32.00 -8.58
N ALA A 272 -1.83 -33.26 -8.62
CA ALA A 272 -0.93 -33.74 -9.67
C ALA A 272 -1.46 -33.46 -11.08
N GLY A 273 -0.58 -32.95 -11.95
CA GLY A 273 -0.91 -32.62 -13.33
C GLY A 273 -1.90 -31.47 -13.53
N THR A 274 -2.23 -30.68 -12.49
CA THR A 274 -3.11 -29.51 -12.61
C THR A 274 -2.34 -28.27 -13.06
N LEU A 275 -1.18 -28.00 -12.48
CA LEU A 275 -0.35 -26.85 -12.85
C LEU A 275 0.46 -27.14 -14.10
N VAL A 276 0.48 -26.19 -15.02
CA VAL A 276 1.24 -26.25 -16.28
C VAL A 276 1.91 -24.90 -16.57
N GLU A 277 2.95 -24.93 -17.39
CA GLU A 277 3.58 -23.70 -17.89
C GLU A 277 2.59 -22.89 -18.75
N LEU A 278 2.67 -21.56 -18.68
CA LEU A 278 1.76 -20.67 -19.40
C LEU A 278 1.79 -20.93 -20.92
N GLY A 279 2.97 -21.20 -21.49
CA GLY A 279 3.14 -21.52 -22.91
C GLY A 279 2.39 -22.78 -23.34
N ALA A 280 2.29 -23.79 -22.47
CA ALA A 280 1.61 -25.05 -22.75
C ALA A 280 0.08 -24.88 -22.90
N THR A 281 -0.50 -23.82 -22.37
CA THR A 281 -1.94 -23.56 -22.47
C THR A 281 -2.40 -23.33 -23.92
N LYS A 282 -1.50 -22.91 -24.82
CA LYS A 282 -1.82 -22.64 -26.24
C LYS A 282 -2.23 -23.89 -27.02
N SER A 283 -1.76 -25.07 -26.61
CA SER A 283 -2.07 -26.34 -27.25
C SER A 283 -3.29 -27.05 -26.65
N LEU A 284 -3.88 -26.50 -25.58
CA LEU A 284 -5.02 -27.09 -24.91
C LEU A 284 -6.35 -26.52 -25.41
N PRO A 285 -7.44 -27.33 -25.42
CA PRO A 285 -8.79 -26.82 -25.68
C PRO A 285 -9.15 -25.73 -24.66
N LYS A 286 -9.85 -24.67 -25.08
CA LYS A 286 -10.22 -23.53 -24.20
C LYS A 286 -10.91 -23.96 -22.92
N ASN A 287 -11.86 -24.89 -22.99
CA ASN A 287 -12.55 -25.44 -21.83
C ASN A 287 -11.68 -26.27 -20.88
N LYS A 288 -10.39 -26.45 -21.18
CA LYS A 288 -9.42 -27.12 -20.33
C LYS A 288 -8.39 -26.15 -19.74
N VAL A 289 -8.52 -24.87 -19.99
CA VAL A 289 -7.55 -23.85 -19.55
C VAL A 289 -8.13 -22.94 -18.49
N VAL A 290 -7.34 -22.75 -17.42
CA VAL A 290 -7.51 -21.70 -16.40
C VAL A 290 -6.21 -20.91 -16.31
N ILE A 291 -6.27 -19.60 -16.31
CA ILE A 291 -5.12 -18.73 -16.06
C ILE A 291 -5.37 -17.95 -14.78
N VAL A 292 -4.46 -18.05 -13.81
CA VAL A 292 -4.50 -17.23 -12.60
C VAL A 292 -3.52 -16.07 -12.77
N SER A 293 -4.00 -14.84 -12.53
CA SER A 293 -3.20 -13.65 -12.80
C SER A 293 -3.27 -12.62 -11.68
N THR A 294 -2.27 -11.72 -11.65
CA THR A 294 -2.28 -10.47 -10.88
C THR A 294 -3.04 -9.37 -11.62
N GLY A 295 -3.29 -8.25 -10.97
CA GLY A 295 -3.90 -7.06 -11.58
C GLY A 295 -5.35 -6.84 -11.18
N SER A 296 -5.79 -7.43 -10.08
CA SER A 296 -7.15 -7.27 -9.55
C SER A 296 -7.46 -5.86 -9.05
N GLN A 297 -6.43 -5.02 -8.83
CA GLN A 297 -6.56 -3.63 -8.38
C GLN A 297 -6.37 -2.60 -9.50
N GLY A 298 -6.23 -3.06 -10.73
CA GLY A 298 -6.05 -2.15 -11.86
C GLY A 298 -4.64 -1.59 -12.00
N GLU A 299 -3.66 -2.20 -11.30
CA GLU A 299 -2.28 -1.74 -11.28
C GLU A 299 -1.70 -1.70 -12.70
N ASN A 300 -1.10 -0.60 -13.05
CA ASN A 300 -0.39 -0.46 -14.32
C ASN A 300 0.70 -1.55 -14.44
N MET A 301 0.84 -2.10 -15.64
CA MET A 301 1.81 -3.16 -15.94
C MET A 301 1.56 -4.52 -15.27
N SER A 302 0.50 -4.70 -14.48
CA SER A 302 0.09 -6.02 -13.98
C SER A 302 -0.28 -6.99 -15.11
N ALA A 303 -0.38 -8.28 -14.80
CA ALA A 303 -0.67 -9.28 -15.83
C ALA A 303 -2.04 -9.03 -16.49
N LEU A 304 -3.11 -8.80 -15.71
CA LEU A 304 -4.44 -8.51 -16.24
C LEU A 304 -4.48 -7.20 -17.04
N TYR A 305 -3.83 -6.14 -16.55
CA TYR A 305 -3.72 -4.88 -17.29
C TYR A 305 -3.12 -5.11 -18.67
N ARG A 306 -1.96 -5.79 -18.73
CA ARG A 306 -1.30 -6.08 -20.01
C ARG A 306 -2.14 -6.94 -20.95
N MET A 307 -2.92 -7.89 -20.42
CA MET A 307 -3.86 -8.68 -21.21
C MET A 307 -5.02 -7.83 -21.74
N ALA A 308 -5.62 -6.97 -20.89
CA ALA A 308 -6.71 -6.09 -21.27
C ALA A 308 -6.30 -5.12 -22.39
N PHE A 309 -5.08 -4.58 -22.33
CA PHE A 309 -4.55 -3.62 -23.30
C PHE A 309 -3.68 -4.25 -24.40
N SER A 310 -3.73 -5.57 -24.61
CA SER A 310 -3.02 -6.33 -25.66
C SER A 310 -1.48 -6.14 -25.64
N THR A 311 -0.89 -5.93 -24.47
CA THR A 311 0.56 -5.78 -24.29
C THR A 311 1.19 -6.98 -23.55
N HIS A 312 0.39 -8.00 -23.21
CA HIS A 312 0.91 -9.21 -22.59
C HIS A 312 1.54 -10.14 -23.65
N LYS A 313 2.78 -10.60 -23.39
CA LYS A 313 3.59 -11.33 -24.39
C LYS A 313 3.02 -12.68 -24.82
N GLN A 314 2.25 -13.35 -23.97
CA GLN A 314 1.85 -14.75 -24.18
C GLN A 314 0.34 -14.97 -24.19
N VAL A 315 -0.44 -14.09 -23.57
CA VAL A 315 -1.89 -14.22 -23.43
C VAL A 315 -2.57 -13.01 -24.03
N ASP A 316 -3.51 -13.25 -24.94
CA ASP A 316 -4.42 -12.26 -25.49
C ASP A 316 -5.86 -12.62 -25.10
N ILE A 317 -6.65 -11.63 -24.69
CA ILE A 317 -8.05 -11.79 -24.32
C ILE A 317 -8.89 -12.00 -25.58
N GLN A 318 -9.75 -12.99 -25.55
CA GLN A 318 -10.63 -13.37 -26.66
C GLN A 318 -12.09 -13.11 -26.27
N ALA A 319 -12.94 -12.92 -27.28
CA ALA A 319 -14.35 -12.61 -27.09
C ALA A 319 -15.15 -13.69 -26.34
N ASP A 320 -14.64 -14.93 -26.33
CA ASP A 320 -15.26 -16.06 -25.66
C ASP A 320 -14.53 -16.46 -24.36
N ASP A 321 -13.67 -15.59 -23.79
CA ASP A 321 -13.08 -15.82 -22.48
C ASP A 321 -14.06 -15.46 -21.36
N ARG A 322 -14.01 -16.19 -20.25
CA ARG A 322 -14.61 -15.81 -18.98
C ARG A 322 -13.54 -15.27 -18.05
N ILE A 323 -13.71 -14.00 -17.66
CA ILE A 323 -12.80 -13.31 -16.74
C ILE A 323 -13.46 -13.19 -15.37
N ILE A 324 -12.86 -13.76 -14.34
CA ILE A 324 -13.33 -13.72 -12.96
C ILE A 324 -12.43 -12.77 -12.16
N ILE A 325 -12.99 -11.65 -11.72
CA ILE A 325 -12.27 -10.71 -10.83
C ILE A 325 -12.62 -11.08 -9.38
N SER A 326 -11.76 -11.87 -8.76
CA SER A 326 -11.93 -12.38 -7.40
C SER A 326 -11.27 -11.45 -6.39
N ALA A 327 -11.65 -10.17 -6.44
CA ALA A 327 -11.18 -9.10 -5.55
C ALA A 327 -12.18 -7.96 -5.52
N SER A 328 -12.20 -7.17 -4.44
CA SER A 328 -12.86 -5.85 -4.42
C SER A 328 -11.81 -4.77 -4.60
N ALA A 329 -12.16 -3.67 -5.25
CA ALA A 329 -11.27 -2.52 -5.34
C ALA A 329 -10.93 -2.00 -3.93
N ILE A 330 -9.66 -1.77 -3.69
CA ILE A 330 -9.20 -1.01 -2.51
C ILE A 330 -9.62 0.44 -2.72
N PRO A 331 -10.01 1.17 -1.64
CA PRO A 331 -10.33 2.59 -1.75
C PRO A 331 -9.26 3.38 -2.52
N GLY A 332 -9.68 4.13 -3.54
CA GLY A 332 -8.79 4.84 -4.47
C GLY A 332 -8.51 4.12 -5.79
N ASN A 333 -8.70 2.81 -5.89
CA ASN A 333 -8.44 2.03 -7.11
C ASN A 333 -9.69 1.80 -7.98
N GLU A 334 -10.85 2.32 -7.60
CA GLU A 334 -12.13 2.05 -8.27
C GLU A 334 -12.10 2.43 -9.75
N LYS A 335 -11.51 3.59 -10.09
CA LYS A 335 -11.39 4.06 -11.48
C LYS A 335 -10.48 3.14 -12.31
N ALA A 336 -9.34 2.72 -11.74
CA ALA A 336 -8.39 1.86 -12.43
C ALA A 336 -9.00 0.48 -12.71
N VAL A 337 -9.69 -0.11 -11.73
CA VAL A 337 -10.42 -1.38 -11.88
C VAL A 337 -11.53 -1.25 -12.91
N SER A 338 -12.36 -0.19 -12.82
CA SER A 338 -13.43 0.08 -13.80
C SER A 338 -12.89 0.22 -15.24
N ARG A 339 -11.74 0.86 -15.41
CA ARG A 339 -11.08 1.00 -16.72
C ARG A 339 -10.72 -0.37 -17.31
N ILE A 340 -10.14 -1.26 -16.52
CA ILE A 340 -9.81 -2.62 -16.98
C ILE A 340 -11.08 -3.39 -17.34
N ILE A 341 -12.10 -3.35 -16.49
CA ILE A 341 -13.38 -4.02 -16.76
C ILE A 341 -13.95 -3.56 -18.12
N ASN A 342 -13.96 -2.26 -18.38
CA ASN A 342 -14.46 -1.71 -19.65
C ASN A 342 -13.63 -2.21 -20.86
N GLU A 343 -12.28 -2.32 -20.74
CA GLU A 343 -11.44 -2.87 -21.80
C GLU A 343 -11.73 -4.35 -22.06
N LEU A 344 -11.96 -5.14 -21.01
CA LEU A 344 -12.34 -6.56 -21.15
C LEU A 344 -13.68 -6.71 -21.87
N TYR A 345 -14.69 -5.87 -21.55
CA TYR A 345 -15.96 -5.84 -22.27
C TYR A 345 -15.79 -5.41 -23.74
N ARG A 346 -14.91 -4.43 -24.05
CA ARG A 346 -14.61 -4.04 -25.44
C ARG A 346 -14.02 -5.19 -26.27
N LYS A 347 -13.30 -6.10 -25.62
CA LYS A 347 -12.77 -7.31 -26.25
C LYS A 347 -13.83 -8.43 -26.38
N GLY A 348 -15.04 -8.21 -25.88
CA GLY A 348 -16.15 -9.17 -25.95
C GLY A 348 -16.07 -10.28 -24.89
N ALA A 349 -15.19 -10.18 -23.90
CA ALA A 349 -15.08 -11.16 -22.83
C ALA A 349 -16.28 -11.10 -21.87
N GLU A 350 -16.65 -12.23 -21.30
CA GLU A 350 -17.61 -12.32 -20.21
C GLU A 350 -16.89 -12.01 -18.88
N VAL A 351 -17.24 -10.89 -18.24
CA VAL A 351 -16.56 -10.45 -17.01
C VAL A 351 -17.48 -10.64 -15.80
N VAL A 352 -17.01 -11.41 -14.82
CA VAL A 352 -17.73 -11.70 -13.57
C VAL A 352 -16.98 -11.02 -12.42
N TYR A 353 -17.58 -10.01 -11.81
CA TYR A 353 -16.95 -9.17 -10.76
C TYR A 353 -17.91 -8.68 -9.67
N GLU A 354 -19.20 -9.00 -9.77
CA GLU A 354 -20.19 -8.53 -8.83
C GLU A 354 -20.07 -9.20 -7.47
N LYS A 355 -20.31 -8.44 -6.39
CA LYS A 355 -20.29 -8.96 -5.01
C LYS A 355 -21.32 -10.07 -4.77
N SER A 356 -22.47 -10.01 -5.45
CA SER A 356 -23.54 -11.01 -5.41
C SER A 356 -23.09 -12.40 -5.85
N GLU A 357 -22.05 -12.49 -6.68
CA GLU A 357 -21.50 -13.76 -7.14
C GLU A 357 -20.68 -14.51 -6.06
N GLY A 358 -20.39 -13.88 -4.91
CA GLY A 358 -19.65 -14.51 -3.83
C GLY A 358 -18.19 -14.84 -4.20
N LEU A 359 -17.57 -14.05 -5.06
CA LEU A 359 -16.22 -14.28 -5.57
C LEU A 359 -15.12 -13.61 -4.74
N HIS A 360 -15.52 -12.80 -3.76
CA HIS A 360 -14.60 -12.11 -2.87
C HIS A 360 -15.20 -11.96 -1.48
N VAL A 361 -14.36 -12.18 -0.46
CA VAL A 361 -14.62 -11.86 0.92
C VAL A 361 -13.43 -11.08 1.50
N SER A 362 -13.69 -10.22 2.48
CA SER A 362 -12.65 -9.45 3.15
C SER A 362 -11.80 -10.32 4.07
N GLY A 363 -10.57 -9.89 4.34
CA GLY A 363 -9.71 -10.45 5.39
C GLY A 363 -9.91 -9.80 6.75
N HIS A 364 -10.65 -8.67 6.83
CA HIS A 364 -10.79 -7.86 8.05
C HIS A 364 -12.14 -8.05 8.72
N ALA A 365 -12.13 -7.95 10.06
CA ALA A 365 -13.28 -8.11 10.93
C ALA A 365 -14.33 -7.02 10.74
N CYS A 366 -15.59 -7.41 10.62
CA CYS A 366 -16.76 -6.52 10.69
C CYS A 366 -17.15 -6.23 12.15
N GLN A 367 -18.17 -5.39 12.39
CA GLN A 367 -18.51 -4.87 13.72
C GLN A 367 -18.74 -5.96 14.79
N GLU A 368 -19.43 -7.06 14.46
CA GLU A 368 -19.72 -8.09 15.45
C GLU A 368 -18.46 -8.86 15.88
N GLU A 369 -17.53 -9.06 14.96
CA GLU A 369 -16.23 -9.68 15.23
C GLU A 369 -15.34 -8.78 16.10
N LEU A 370 -15.34 -7.47 15.82
CA LEU A 370 -14.64 -6.47 16.64
C LEU A 370 -15.21 -6.46 18.08
N LYS A 371 -16.53 -6.51 18.23
CA LYS A 371 -17.18 -6.61 19.54
C LYS A 371 -16.77 -7.86 20.31
N ILE A 372 -16.62 -9.01 19.64
CA ILE A 372 -16.15 -10.24 20.26
C ILE A 372 -14.75 -10.05 20.84
N ILE A 373 -13.81 -9.49 20.09
CA ILE A 373 -12.45 -9.25 20.57
C ILE A 373 -12.43 -8.25 21.74
N HIS A 374 -13.22 -7.18 21.66
CA HIS A 374 -13.37 -6.25 22.79
C HIS A 374 -13.92 -6.94 24.05
N ALA A 375 -14.95 -7.78 23.91
CA ALA A 375 -15.57 -8.49 25.02
C ALA A 375 -14.62 -9.53 25.65
N LEU A 376 -13.79 -10.20 24.85
CA LEU A 376 -12.80 -11.16 25.31
C LEU A 376 -11.61 -10.46 25.99
N CYS A 377 -11.03 -9.44 25.37
CA CYS A 377 -9.85 -8.73 25.89
C CYS A 377 -10.14 -7.83 27.09
N LYS A 378 -11.35 -7.26 27.20
CA LYS A 378 -11.74 -6.34 28.28
C LYS A 378 -10.67 -5.28 28.56
N PRO A 379 -10.16 -4.54 27.56
CA PRO A 379 -8.99 -3.71 27.71
C PRO A 379 -9.26 -2.51 28.63
N LYS A 380 -8.22 -2.09 29.39
CA LYS A 380 -8.29 -0.87 30.18
C LYS A 380 -8.24 0.39 29.28
N PHE A 381 -7.40 0.35 28.26
CA PHE A 381 -7.27 1.39 27.23
C PHE A 381 -7.43 0.78 25.85
N PHE A 382 -7.96 1.56 24.92
CA PHE A 382 -8.14 1.16 23.53
C PHE A 382 -7.53 2.17 22.58
N LEU A 383 -6.75 1.67 21.61
CA LEU A 383 -6.17 2.42 20.52
C LEU A 383 -6.63 1.76 19.20
N PRO A 384 -7.62 2.33 18.49
CA PRO A 384 -7.95 1.88 17.15
C PRO A 384 -6.77 2.16 16.21
N VAL A 385 -6.40 1.19 15.39
CA VAL A 385 -5.30 1.27 14.42
C VAL A 385 -5.77 0.75 13.05
N HIS A 386 -4.93 0.87 12.04
CA HIS A 386 -5.16 0.37 10.70
C HIS A 386 -6.47 0.88 10.09
N GLY A 387 -6.56 2.19 9.89
CA GLY A 387 -7.74 2.83 9.32
C GLY A 387 -7.60 4.33 9.18
N GLU A 388 -8.40 4.90 8.28
CA GLU A 388 -8.58 6.33 8.13
C GLU A 388 -9.27 6.93 9.37
N GLN A 389 -9.23 8.24 9.54
CA GLN A 389 -9.78 8.94 10.70
C GLN A 389 -11.25 8.56 11.00
N ARG A 390 -12.07 8.36 9.97
CA ARG A 390 -13.46 7.92 10.16
C ARG A 390 -13.54 6.53 10.79
N HIS A 391 -12.69 5.59 10.36
CA HIS A 391 -12.63 4.23 10.91
C HIS A 391 -12.22 4.25 12.38
N LEU A 392 -11.17 5.01 12.71
CA LEU A 392 -10.67 5.14 14.09
C LEU A 392 -11.74 5.73 15.02
N GLN A 393 -12.47 6.76 14.57
CA GLN A 393 -13.54 7.39 15.33
C GLN A 393 -14.74 6.45 15.54
N ILE A 394 -15.15 5.73 14.50
CA ILE A 394 -16.27 4.77 14.59
C ILE A 394 -15.90 3.62 15.52
N HIS A 395 -14.67 3.10 15.43
CA HIS A 395 -14.19 2.02 16.30
C HIS A 395 -14.10 2.48 17.77
N GLY A 396 -13.64 3.71 18.00
CA GLY A 396 -13.67 4.33 19.33
C GLY A 396 -15.09 4.42 19.91
N LYS A 397 -16.08 4.80 19.10
CA LYS A 397 -17.50 4.81 19.50
C LYS A 397 -17.99 3.38 19.77
N LEU A 398 -17.66 2.42 18.92
CA LEU A 398 -18.03 1.02 19.13
C LEU A 398 -17.52 0.52 20.49
N ALA A 399 -16.25 0.76 20.82
CA ALA A 399 -15.66 0.42 22.11
C ALA A 399 -16.42 1.06 23.29
N THR A 400 -16.87 2.30 23.14
CA THR A 400 -17.64 2.97 24.20
C THR A 400 -19.04 2.37 24.37
N THR A 401 -19.70 1.94 23.30
CA THR A 401 -20.97 1.21 23.38
C THR A 401 -20.83 -0.14 24.09
N MET A 402 -19.63 -0.73 24.04
CA MET A 402 -19.26 -1.97 24.75
C MET A 402 -18.93 -1.75 26.24
N GLY A 403 -19.03 -0.50 26.75
CA GLY A 403 -18.82 -0.17 28.14
C GLY A 403 -17.41 0.38 28.46
N LEU A 404 -16.52 0.51 27.49
CA LEU A 404 -15.23 1.15 27.74
C LEU A 404 -15.45 2.67 27.97
N PRO A 405 -14.95 3.26 29.08
CA PRO A 405 -15.08 4.69 29.31
C PRO A 405 -14.44 5.50 28.15
N ALA A 406 -15.14 6.49 27.61
CA ALA A 406 -14.66 7.30 26.49
C ALA A 406 -13.27 7.92 26.72
N LYS A 407 -12.97 8.30 27.97
CA LYS A 407 -11.64 8.79 28.38
C LYS A 407 -10.52 7.75 28.26
N ASN A 408 -10.82 6.49 28.06
CA ASN A 408 -9.85 5.40 27.89
C ASN A 408 -9.67 5.00 26.42
N VAL A 409 -10.48 5.52 25.50
CA VAL A 409 -10.24 5.45 24.07
C VAL A 409 -9.18 6.50 23.72
N ARG A 410 -8.16 6.10 22.98
CA ARG A 410 -7.05 6.95 22.57
C ARG A 410 -6.89 6.92 21.05
N ILE A 411 -7.24 8.01 20.42
CA ILE A 411 -7.03 8.24 18.99
C ILE A 411 -5.97 9.32 18.88
N GLY A 412 -4.93 9.06 18.12
CA GLY A 412 -3.82 9.97 17.88
C GLY A 412 -3.50 10.07 16.40
N GLU A 413 -2.42 10.75 16.12
CA GLU A 413 -1.82 10.91 14.80
C GLU A 413 -0.52 10.11 14.72
N ILE A 414 -0.02 9.90 13.51
CA ILE A 414 1.30 9.30 13.28
C ILE A 414 2.35 10.13 14.04
N GLY A 415 3.24 9.45 14.77
CA GLY A 415 4.24 10.08 15.62
C GLY A 415 3.77 10.44 17.03
N SER A 416 2.48 10.29 17.35
CA SER A 416 1.96 10.52 18.71
C SER A 416 2.59 9.58 19.74
N VAL A 417 3.02 10.11 20.88
CA VAL A 417 3.61 9.33 21.99
C VAL A 417 2.55 9.07 23.05
N PHE A 418 2.05 7.84 23.13
CA PHE A 418 1.16 7.40 24.19
C PHE A 418 1.99 6.82 25.35
N GLU A 419 2.02 7.52 26.49
CA GLU A 419 2.71 7.07 27.69
C GLU A 419 1.76 6.34 28.64
N PHE A 420 2.11 5.10 28.95
CA PHE A 420 1.34 4.23 29.84
C PHE A 420 2.04 4.01 31.17
N THR A 421 1.24 4.02 32.21
CA THR A 421 1.52 3.37 33.47
C THR A 421 0.49 2.25 33.66
N GLY A 422 0.64 1.40 34.65
CA GLY A 422 -0.43 0.39 34.96
C GLY A 422 -1.83 1.00 35.24
N LYS A 423 -1.92 2.33 35.42
CA LYS A 423 -3.18 3.02 35.78
C LYS A 423 -3.63 4.08 34.77
N THR A 424 -2.77 4.68 34.03
CA THR A 424 -3.06 5.84 33.16
C THR A 424 -2.46 5.71 31.79
N CYS A 425 -3.11 6.34 30.80
CA CYS A 425 -2.55 6.60 29.48
C CYS A 425 -2.62 8.10 29.19
N LYS A 426 -1.51 8.72 28.82
CA LYS A 426 -1.43 10.13 28.45
C LYS A 426 -0.77 10.27 27.08
N LEU A 427 -1.31 11.17 26.25
CA LEU A 427 -0.62 11.64 25.06
C LEU A 427 0.45 12.66 25.54
N ASN A 428 1.72 12.41 25.25
CA ASN A 428 2.85 13.20 25.73
C ASN A 428 3.83 13.52 24.60
N GLY A 429 3.45 14.47 23.76
CA GLY A 429 4.25 14.93 22.64
C GLY A 429 4.21 14.04 21.40
N THR A 430 5.09 14.35 20.48
CA THR A 430 5.24 13.66 19.20
C THR A 430 6.72 13.39 18.91
N VAL A 431 6.99 12.43 18.04
CA VAL A 431 8.32 12.14 17.50
C VAL A 431 8.35 12.42 16.00
N PRO A 432 9.54 12.58 15.39
CA PRO A 432 9.64 12.64 13.93
C PRO A 432 8.98 11.42 13.31
N ALA A 433 8.04 11.67 12.43
CA ALA A 433 7.28 10.67 11.70
C ALA A 433 6.68 11.29 10.44
N GLY A 434 6.34 10.50 9.44
CA GLY A 434 5.76 11.01 8.22
C GLY A 434 5.81 10.02 7.07
N LYS A 435 5.73 10.58 5.87
CA LYS A 435 5.78 9.85 4.60
C LYS A 435 7.12 10.12 3.94
N VAL A 436 7.83 9.07 3.57
CA VAL A 436 9.01 9.12 2.72
C VAL A 436 8.65 8.47 1.39
N PHE A 437 8.89 9.16 0.28
CA PHE A 437 8.53 8.68 -1.04
C PHE A 437 9.68 7.89 -1.67
N VAL A 438 9.32 6.82 -2.36
CA VAL A 438 10.23 6.01 -3.16
C VAL A 438 9.85 6.18 -4.63
N ASP A 439 10.80 6.55 -5.47
CA ASP A 439 10.66 6.74 -6.91
C ASP A 439 11.85 6.06 -7.61
N GLY A 440 11.62 4.92 -8.24
CA GLY A 440 12.67 4.07 -8.80
C GLY A 440 13.67 3.64 -7.73
N THR A 441 14.92 4.09 -7.87
CA THR A 441 16.00 3.83 -6.90
C THR A 441 16.16 4.95 -5.85
N GLY A 442 15.45 6.07 -6.02
CA GLY A 442 15.49 7.21 -5.11
C GLY A 442 14.61 6.99 -3.89
N VAL A 443 15.15 7.28 -2.71
CA VAL A 443 14.42 7.18 -1.43
C VAL A 443 14.51 8.52 -0.72
N GLY A 444 13.38 9.23 -0.61
CA GLY A 444 13.29 10.51 0.10
C GLY A 444 13.83 11.73 -0.65
N ASP A 445 14.25 11.59 -1.91
CA ASP A 445 14.68 12.68 -2.79
C ASP A 445 13.50 13.39 -3.47
N VAL A 446 12.34 12.75 -3.50
CA VAL A 446 11.07 13.36 -3.93
C VAL A 446 10.36 13.96 -2.71
N GLY A 447 10.33 15.30 -2.65
CA GLY A 447 9.61 16.03 -1.60
C GLY A 447 8.35 16.73 -2.13
N SER A 448 7.67 17.46 -1.24
CA SER A 448 6.44 18.21 -1.58
C SER A 448 6.62 19.21 -2.73
N VAL A 449 7.82 19.78 -2.88
CA VAL A 449 8.14 20.71 -3.98
C VAL A 449 8.15 19.96 -5.31
N VAL A 450 8.83 18.81 -5.37
CA VAL A 450 8.92 18.00 -6.59
C VAL A 450 7.52 17.49 -6.99
N LEU A 451 6.72 17.01 -6.04
CA LEU A 451 5.36 16.56 -6.34
C LEU A 451 4.46 17.69 -6.83
N ARG A 452 4.56 18.88 -6.21
CA ARG A 452 3.84 20.06 -6.69
C ARG A 452 4.23 20.43 -8.12
N ASP A 453 5.51 20.40 -8.44
CA ASP A 453 6.00 20.70 -9.76
C ASP A 453 5.55 19.65 -10.80
N ARG A 454 5.59 18.35 -10.46
CA ARG A 454 5.06 17.27 -11.29
C ARG A 454 3.54 17.43 -11.52
N LYS A 455 2.78 17.77 -10.49
CA LYS A 455 1.35 18.06 -10.60
C LYS A 455 1.08 19.23 -11.53
N HIS A 456 1.82 20.34 -11.39
CA HIS A 456 1.71 21.52 -12.24
C HIS A 456 2.03 21.18 -13.70
N LEU A 457 3.12 20.45 -13.95
CA LEU A 457 3.49 19.96 -15.28
C LEU A 457 2.41 19.08 -15.90
N ALA A 458 1.78 18.21 -15.09
CA ALA A 458 0.73 17.31 -15.57
C ALA A 458 -0.58 18.05 -15.91
N GLN A 459 -0.89 19.15 -15.20
CA GLN A 459 -2.12 19.92 -15.39
C GLN A 459 -2.04 20.86 -16.59
N ASP A 460 -1.02 21.69 -16.66
CA ASP A 460 -0.94 22.81 -17.61
C ASP A 460 0.27 22.74 -18.57
N GLY A 461 1.17 21.77 -18.38
CA GLY A 461 2.37 21.63 -19.20
C GLY A 461 3.45 22.68 -18.88
N MET A 462 4.39 22.84 -19.82
CA MET A 462 5.52 23.75 -19.64
C MET A 462 5.81 24.57 -20.88
N ILE A 463 6.41 25.76 -20.65
CA ILE A 463 6.96 26.66 -21.65
C ILE A 463 8.41 26.97 -21.27
N VAL A 464 9.33 26.74 -22.18
CA VAL A 464 10.73 27.16 -22.07
C VAL A 464 10.95 28.33 -23.01
N VAL A 465 11.55 29.41 -22.50
CA VAL A 465 11.89 30.61 -23.26
C VAL A 465 13.39 30.73 -23.27
N CYS A 466 14.01 30.54 -24.44
CA CYS A 466 15.47 30.62 -24.62
C CYS A 466 15.86 31.97 -25.24
N ILE A 467 16.80 32.68 -24.60
CA ILE A 467 17.25 33.99 -25.02
C ILE A 467 18.77 34.08 -24.86
N ASN A 468 19.47 34.53 -25.89
CA ASN A 468 20.89 34.84 -25.80
C ASN A 468 21.06 36.37 -25.75
N ILE A 469 21.79 36.85 -24.76
CA ILE A 469 21.99 38.28 -24.49
C ILE A 469 23.48 38.58 -24.50
N SER A 470 23.85 39.73 -25.07
CA SER A 470 25.22 40.24 -25.05
C SER A 470 25.65 40.61 -23.63
N GLY A 471 26.81 40.10 -23.20
CA GLY A 471 27.41 40.43 -21.91
C GLY A 471 27.92 41.88 -21.82
N PHE A 472 28.08 42.57 -22.94
CA PHE A 472 28.62 43.92 -22.99
C PHE A 472 27.55 44.99 -22.77
N ASP A 473 26.46 44.93 -23.50
CA ASP A 473 25.40 45.96 -23.51
C ASP A 473 24.02 45.42 -23.03
N GLY A 474 23.84 44.10 -22.98
CA GLY A 474 22.60 43.45 -22.60
C GLY A 474 21.56 43.36 -23.74
N GLU A 475 22.00 43.61 -25.01
CA GLU A 475 21.14 43.45 -26.17
C GLU A 475 20.88 41.98 -26.50
N ILE A 476 19.70 41.69 -27.09
CA ILE A 476 19.35 40.33 -27.53
C ILE A 476 20.15 40.00 -28.79
N ILE A 477 21.00 38.97 -28.71
CA ILE A 477 21.77 38.46 -29.86
C ILE A 477 20.91 37.46 -30.66
N SER A 478 20.13 36.61 -29.98
CA SER A 478 19.22 35.68 -30.64
C SER A 478 18.06 35.24 -29.71
N GLY A 479 16.96 34.81 -30.29
CA GLY A 479 15.70 34.48 -29.62
C GLY A 479 14.75 35.70 -29.58
N PRO A 480 13.65 35.63 -28.76
CA PRO A 480 13.27 34.52 -27.86
C PRO A 480 12.76 33.31 -28.64
N ASP A 481 13.36 32.14 -28.40
CA ASP A 481 12.84 30.88 -28.87
C ASP A 481 11.93 30.27 -27.80
N ILE A 482 10.68 29.95 -28.18
CA ILE A 482 9.69 29.44 -27.28
C ILE A 482 9.38 27.98 -27.60
N ILE A 483 9.60 27.09 -26.63
CA ILE A 483 9.37 25.67 -26.75
C ILE A 483 8.27 25.29 -25.73
N THR A 484 7.24 24.57 -26.17
CA THR A 484 6.17 24.08 -25.26
C THR A 484 6.11 22.57 -25.23
N ARG A 485 5.71 22.02 -24.08
CA ARG A 485 5.38 20.59 -23.92
C ARG A 485 4.17 20.46 -23.01
N GLY A 486 3.18 19.67 -23.47
CA GLY A 486 1.97 19.42 -22.69
C GLY A 486 1.03 20.61 -22.51
N PHE A 487 1.32 21.78 -23.11
CA PHE A 487 0.50 22.99 -22.99
C PHE A 487 -0.46 23.17 -24.18
N ILE A 488 0.07 23.28 -25.38
CA ILE A 488 -0.69 23.47 -26.64
C ILE A 488 -0.07 22.68 -27.79
N TYR A 489 -0.89 22.42 -28.82
CA TYR A 489 -0.39 21.87 -30.08
C TYR A 489 0.12 23.01 -30.97
N VAL A 490 1.44 23.15 -31.05
CA VAL A 490 2.14 24.30 -31.68
C VAL A 490 1.71 24.55 -33.12
N LYS A 491 1.47 23.48 -33.91
CA LYS A 491 1.08 23.60 -35.34
C LYS A 491 -0.28 24.29 -35.58
N GLU A 492 -1.14 24.33 -34.57
CA GLU A 492 -2.46 24.94 -34.62
C GLU A 492 -2.53 26.25 -33.81
N SER A 493 -1.38 26.75 -33.32
CA SER A 493 -1.34 27.86 -32.37
C SER A 493 -0.19 28.83 -32.69
N GLU A 494 0.12 29.01 -33.98
CA GLU A 494 1.22 29.91 -34.44
C GLU A 494 1.00 31.35 -33.97
N GLU A 495 -0.23 31.85 -34.04
CA GLU A 495 -0.60 33.20 -33.59
C GLU A 495 -0.26 33.41 -32.10
N LEU A 496 -0.67 32.49 -31.23
CA LEU A 496 -0.35 32.55 -29.81
C LEU A 496 1.17 32.52 -29.58
N MET A 497 1.92 31.73 -30.34
CA MET A 497 3.39 31.67 -30.22
C MET A 497 4.06 32.98 -30.57
N GLU A 498 3.58 33.70 -31.57
CA GLU A 498 4.07 35.04 -31.94
C GLU A 498 3.69 36.09 -30.88
N GLU A 499 2.49 36.02 -30.34
CA GLU A 499 2.07 36.87 -29.23
C GLU A 499 2.96 36.66 -27.98
N LEU A 500 3.29 35.41 -27.64
CA LEU A 500 4.20 35.12 -26.53
C LEU A 500 5.60 35.67 -26.78
N ARG A 501 6.12 35.58 -28.00
CA ARG A 501 7.39 36.20 -28.37
C ARG A 501 7.35 37.71 -28.16
N SER A 502 6.27 38.37 -28.61
CA SER A 502 6.07 39.82 -28.46
C SER A 502 6.07 40.21 -26.97
N VAL A 503 5.33 39.47 -26.11
CA VAL A 503 5.30 39.72 -24.66
C VAL A 503 6.72 39.61 -24.05
N VAL A 504 7.53 38.63 -24.46
CA VAL A 504 8.89 38.48 -23.97
C VAL A 504 9.76 39.66 -24.39
N LEU A 505 9.70 40.06 -25.66
CA LEU A 505 10.46 41.20 -26.18
C LEU A 505 10.12 42.52 -25.49
N GLU A 506 8.81 42.78 -25.29
CA GLU A 506 8.34 43.96 -24.56
C GLU A 506 8.82 43.98 -23.10
N THR A 507 8.82 42.78 -22.44
CA THR A 507 9.30 42.64 -21.07
C THR A 507 10.80 42.97 -20.98
N ILE A 508 11.61 42.47 -21.93
CA ILE A 508 13.06 42.73 -21.96
C ILE A 508 13.32 44.21 -22.20
N ASP A 509 12.67 44.82 -23.19
CA ASP A 509 12.79 46.25 -23.48
C ASP A 509 12.44 47.12 -22.26
N ARG A 510 11.33 46.79 -21.58
CA ARG A 510 10.93 47.46 -20.34
C ARG A 510 11.98 47.33 -19.23
N CYS A 511 12.57 46.16 -19.05
CA CYS A 511 13.63 45.92 -18.07
C CYS A 511 14.92 46.67 -18.43
N SER A 512 15.30 46.69 -19.69
CA SER A 512 16.46 47.45 -20.22
C SER A 512 16.32 48.96 -19.94
N ARG A 513 15.17 49.56 -20.25
CA ARG A 513 14.87 50.98 -19.94
C ARG A 513 14.98 51.28 -18.43
N LYS A 514 14.65 50.31 -17.57
CA LYS A 514 14.81 50.43 -16.11
C LYS A 514 16.22 50.11 -15.63
N ARG A 515 17.17 49.83 -16.50
CA ARG A 515 18.55 49.42 -16.20
C ARG A 515 18.66 48.18 -15.32
N ILE A 516 17.68 47.27 -15.42
CA ILE A 516 17.71 45.97 -14.72
C ILE A 516 18.63 45.05 -15.48
N ARG A 517 19.81 44.75 -14.92
CA ARG A 517 20.83 43.85 -15.50
C ARG A 517 20.93 42.52 -14.74
N ASP A 518 20.24 42.38 -13.66
CA ASP A 518 20.21 41.14 -12.88
C ASP A 518 19.32 40.10 -13.57
N TYR A 519 19.93 38.97 -13.94
CA TYR A 519 19.27 37.88 -14.64
C TYR A 519 18.13 37.22 -13.83
N ALA A 520 18.21 37.15 -12.48
CA ALA A 520 17.17 36.60 -11.67
C ALA A 520 15.88 37.46 -11.72
N THR A 521 16.07 38.77 -11.68
CA THR A 521 14.97 39.76 -11.83
C THR A 521 14.39 39.71 -13.25
N LEU A 522 15.23 39.61 -14.29
CA LEU A 522 14.76 39.50 -15.66
C LEU A 522 13.97 38.22 -15.93
N LYS A 523 14.46 37.06 -15.44
CA LYS A 523 13.74 35.78 -15.51
C LYS A 523 12.39 35.86 -14.80
N SER A 524 12.35 36.50 -13.63
CA SER A 524 11.11 36.69 -12.87
C SER A 524 10.11 37.59 -13.60
N ALA A 525 10.57 38.66 -14.25
CA ALA A 525 9.72 39.54 -15.04
C ALA A 525 9.10 38.82 -16.23
N ILE A 526 9.92 38.08 -17.01
CA ILE A 526 9.45 37.29 -18.16
C ILE A 526 8.41 36.26 -17.70
N LYS A 527 8.70 35.52 -16.61
CA LYS A 527 7.80 34.55 -16.08
C LYS A 527 6.44 35.17 -15.69
N ASN A 528 6.47 36.32 -14.98
CA ASN A 528 5.25 36.96 -14.48
C ASN A 528 4.39 37.50 -15.62
N ASP A 529 5.00 38.16 -16.60
CA ASP A 529 4.28 38.76 -17.73
C ASP A 529 3.66 37.67 -18.63
N LEU A 530 4.43 36.62 -18.95
CA LEU A 530 3.92 35.48 -19.71
C LEU A 530 2.80 34.79 -18.97
N SER A 531 2.95 34.53 -17.65
CA SER A 531 1.91 33.90 -16.83
C SER A 531 0.63 34.74 -16.81
N GLY A 532 0.76 36.05 -16.63
CA GLY A 532 -0.37 36.98 -16.67
C GLY A 532 -1.08 37.00 -18.02
N TYR A 533 -0.31 37.06 -19.12
CA TYR A 533 -0.83 37.02 -20.48
C TYR A 533 -1.56 35.71 -20.77
N LEU A 534 -0.93 34.56 -20.50
CA LEU A 534 -1.47 33.23 -20.75
C LEU A 534 -2.74 32.98 -19.93
N PHE A 535 -2.74 33.35 -18.64
CA PHE A 535 -3.93 33.20 -17.83
C PHE A 535 -5.10 34.06 -18.32
N LYS A 536 -4.82 35.28 -18.78
CA LYS A 536 -5.85 36.16 -19.37
C LYS A 536 -6.45 35.57 -20.64
N THR A 537 -5.59 35.04 -21.54
CA THR A 537 -5.96 34.56 -22.87
C THR A 537 -6.49 33.15 -22.87
N THR A 538 -5.85 32.23 -22.13
CA THR A 538 -6.15 30.78 -22.19
C THR A 538 -6.79 30.20 -20.92
N LYS A 539 -6.78 30.96 -19.79
CA LYS A 539 -7.16 30.47 -18.45
C LYS A 539 -6.29 29.32 -17.96
N ARG A 540 -5.13 29.11 -18.54
CA ARG A 540 -4.14 28.09 -18.17
C ARG A 540 -2.93 28.77 -17.57
N ASN A 541 -2.18 28.03 -16.73
CA ASN A 541 -0.99 28.55 -16.06
C ASN A 541 0.18 27.55 -16.19
N PRO A 542 0.75 27.37 -17.39
CA PRO A 542 1.85 26.42 -17.59
C PRO A 542 3.09 26.82 -16.79
N MET A 543 3.94 25.84 -16.48
CA MET A 543 5.24 26.12 -15.88
C MET A 543 6.13 26.86 -16.86
N ILE A 544 6.53 28.08 -16.53
CA ILE A 544 7.38 28.92 -17.41
C ILE A 544 8.81 28.90 -16.90
N LEU A 545 9.73 28.50 -17.78
CA LEU A 545 11.16 28.37 -17.50
C LEU A 545 11.98 29.30 -18.47
N PRO A 546 12.31 30.55 -18.07
CA PRO A 546 13.20 31.39 -18.82
C PRO A 546 14.66 30.93 -18.69
N VAL A 547 15.30 30.65 -19.82
CA VAL A 547 16.72 30.30 -19.95
C VAL A 547 17.41 31.48 -20.64
N ILE A 548 18.23 32.19 -19.89
CA ILE A 548 19.02 33.32 -20.43
C ILE A 548 20.47 32.91 -20.41
N THR A 549 21.11 33.00 -21.58
CA THR A 549 22.52 32.70 -21.75
C THR A 549 23.25 34.01 -22.17
N GLU A 550 24.35 34.30 -21.51
CA GLU A 550 25.24 35.39 -21.84
C GLU A 550 26.27 34.93 -22.88
N VAL A 551 26.44 35.68 -23.94
CA VAL A 551 27.34 35.38 -25.05
C VAL A 551 28.28 36.58 -25.31
#